data_c05d0c74d6f5d0a6a59d7859e8000c2e
#
_entry.id   c05d0c74d6f5d0a6a59d7859e8000c2e
#
_cell.length_a   1.000
_cell.length_b   1.000
_cell.length_c   1.000
_cell.angle_alpha   90.00
_cell.angle_beta   90.00
_cell.angle_gamma   90.00
#
_symmetry.space_group_name_H-M   'P 1'
#
loop_
_entity.id
_entity.type
_entity.pdbx_description
1 polymer ?
#
loop_
_entity_poly.entity_id
_entity_poly.type
_entity_poly.pdbx_seq_one_letter_code
_entity_poly.pdbx_strand_id
1 'polypeptide(L)'
;MNRRTFLTGTASAIMVSNIVARPLAAKTMSLSNPVPADISPAPSRHPRAITMWEFSWIERRWPGAGYEDWDRALDDLRERGYDAVRIDPFPHLLAADPHKTWTLWPEWNTQMWGSPDVNRIVLLPALFDFLGKCRDRGIMVGLSTWFRKDDADTRMTITGPDVLAANWIKTLDLISQSGYIDSILYTDLCNEWPGDDWAPFVKPHMTYGDWNKPASLDYMHKAIALVRAHYPHMPLLFSCAEDRPENYLEHDLSDFDLLDPHIWMVQQNDGEFYKLTEYGYERFDAKGYTNLSLKAEDTYRARPEYWQKTLVQAIDRHTAVSRKMKMPLITTECWGIVDYKDWPLLKWDWVKDLCALGAQRAASTGQWLAIASSNFCGPQFVGMWRDKAWHQQLTHTIKSAEIAQELRQGRLYERL
;
A
#
# COMPACT_ATOMS: atom_id res chain seq x y z
N MET A 1 -2.85 -4.73 -57.31
CA MET A 1 -1.92 -3.90 -58.12
C MET A 1 -0.61 -3.75 -57.36
N ASN A 2 0.43 -4.28 -57.99
CA ASN A 2 1.86 -4.29 -57.53
C ASN A 2 2.46 -2.88 -57.49
N ARG A 3 3.41 -2.63 -56.55
CA ARG A 3 4.76 -2.21 -56.87
C ARG A 3 5.69 -2.24 -55.67
N ARG A 4 6.65 -3.14 -55.75
CA ARG A 4 7.93 -3.14 -55.02
C ARG A 4 8.81 -2.01 -55.57
N THR A 5 9.68 -1.46 -54.74
CA THR A 5 10.96 -0.91 -55.21
C THR A 5 12.04 -1.17 -54.14
N PHE A 6 13.07 -1.87 -54.58
CA PHE A 6 14.37 -2.11 -53.94
C PHE A 6 15.19 -0.83 -53.95
N LEU A 7 16.05 -0.65 -52.95
CA LEU A 7 17.30 0.06 -53.10
C LEU A 7 18.41 -0.57 -52.24
N THR A 8 19.48 -0.87 -52.93
CA THR A 8 20.70 -1.58 -52.58
C THR A 8 21.74 -0.70 -51.90
N GLY A 9 22.46 -1.26 -50.95
CA GLY A 9 23.90 -1.30 -50.79
C GLY A 9 24.71 -0.06 -50.52
N THR A 10 25.58 -0.17 -49.54
CA THR A 10 27.04 -0.03 -49.74
C THR A 10 27.77 -0.46 -48.46
N ALA A 11 28.69 -1.38 -48.61
CA ALA A 11 29.67 -1.80 -47.64
C ALA A 11 30.85 -0.81 -47.60
N SER A 12 31.34 -0.47 -46.43
CA SER A 12 32.62 0.21 -46.25
C SER A 12 33.49 -0.61 -45.30
N ALA A 13 34.63 -1.04 -45.87
CA ALA A 13 35.68 -1.77 -45.18
C ALA A 13 36.48 -0.85 -44.25
N ILE A 14 36.78 -1.31 -43.04
CA ILE A 14 37.73 -0.66 -42.14
C ILE A 14 38.96 -1.51 -42.00
N MET A 15 40.12 -0.89 -42.31
CA MET A 15 41.46 -1.47 -42.20
C MET A 15 41.86 -1.71 -40.73
N VAL A 16 42.50 -2.84 -40.53
CA VAL A 16 43.18 -3.22 -39.29
C VAL A 16 44.62 -2.72 -39.36
N SER A 17 45.05 -1.91 -38.41
CA SER A 17 46.44 -1.52 -38.18
C SER A 17 47.01 -2.28 -37.00
N ASN A 18 48.02 -3.10 -37.27
CA ASN A 18 48.84 -3.79 -36.29
C ASN A 18 49.80 -2.80 -35.60
N ILE A 19 49.77 -2.72 -34.26
CA ILE A 19 50.82 -2.08 -33.48
C ILE A 19 51.47 -3.13 -32.57
N VAL A 20 52.80 -3.27 -32.78
CA VAL A 20 53.69 -4.19 -32.07
C VAL A 20 53.98 -3.67 -30.67
N ALA A 21 53.80 -4.52 -29.67
CA ALA A 21 54.13 -4.24 -28.27
C ALA A 21 55.63 -4.48 -27.98
N ARG A 22 56.28 -3.54 -27.35
CA ARG A 22 57.61 -3.68 -26.71
C ARG A 22 57.42 -3.92 -25.20
N PRO A 23 58.21 -4.79 -24.54
CA PRO A 23 58.13 -4.99 -23.11
C PRO A 23 58.93 -3.91 -22.34
N LEU A 24 58.36 -3.34 -21.33
CA LEU A 24 59.05 -2.50 -20.35
C LEU A 24 59.14 -3.21 -18.99
N ALA A 25 60.32 -3.01 -18.39
CA ALA A 25 60.83 -3.67 -17.21
C ALA A 25 60.02 -3.38 -15.94
N ALA A 26 59.94 -4.37 -15.06
CA ALA A 26 59.42 -4.30 -13.73
C ALA A 26 60.23 -3.35 -12.85
N LYS A 27 59.56 -2.41 -12.20
CA LYS A 27 60.09 -1.62 -11.10
C LYS A 27 59.24 -1.93 -9.88
N THR A 28 59.86 -2.62 -8.91
CA THR A 28 59.32 -2.83 -7.58
C THR A 28 59.12 -1.48 -6.88
N MET A 29 57.90 -1.19 -6.43
CA MET A 29 57.63 -0.09 -5.52
C MET A 29 56.76 -0.58 -4.35
N SER A 30 57.38 -0.39 -3.22
CA SER A 30 56.96 -0.03 -1.88
C SER A 30 55.46 -0.24 -1.51
N LEU A 31 55.29 -0.93 -0.38
CA LEU A 31 54.09 -1.02 0.45
C LEU A 31 53.55 0.39 0.74
N SER A 32 52.45 0.74 0.12
CA SER A 32 51.59 1.85 0.55
C SER A 32 50.54 1.34 1.54
N ASN A 33 50.36 2.06 2.64
CA ASN A 33 49.37 1.84 3.68
C ASN A 33 47.98 1.58 3.12
N PRO A 34 47.14 0.72 3.73
CA PRO A 34 45.78 0.56 3.33
C PRO A 34 45.04 1.89 3.46
N VAL A 35 44.52 2.37 2.35
CA VAL A 35 43.51 3.47 2.31
C VAL A 35 42.36 3.03 3.19
N PRO A 36 41.86 3.86 4.12
CA PRO A 36 40.63 3.52 4.85
C PRO A 36 39.53 3.23 3.87
N ALA A 37 38.84 2.12 4.06
CA ALA A 37 37.65 1.81 3.28
C ALA A 37 36.71 3.01 3.32
N ASP A 38 36.41 3.54 2.15
CA ASP A 38 35.43 4.60 1.96
C ASP A 38 34.11 4.09 2.55
N ILE A 39 33.77 4.55 3.73
CA ILE A 39 32.49 4.28 4.35
C ILE A 39 31.49 5.14 3.58
N SER A 40 31.02 4.63 2.44
CA SER A 40 29.85 5.22 1.80
C SER A 40 28.76 5.34 2.86
N PRO A 41 28.21 6.52 3.10
CA PRO A 41 27.13 6.66 4.07
C PRO A 41 26.03 5.67 3.68
N ALA A 42 25.54 4.89 4.65
CA ALA A 42 24.41 4.01 4.43
C ALA A 42 23.30 4.81 3.72
N PRO A 43 22.62 4.25 2.73
CA PRO A 43 21.58 4.98 2.00
C PRO A 43 20.62 5.59 3.02
N SER A 44 20.40 6.89 2.94
CA SER A 44 19.53 7.61 3.87
C SER A 44 18.13 7.01 3.81
N ARG A 45 17.64 6.51 4.94
CA ARG A 45 16.28 6.00 5.04
C ARG A 45 15.30 7.16 4.85
N HIS A 46 14.28 6.94 4.05
CA HIS A 46 13.25 7.94 3.71
C HIS A 46 11.86 7.34 3.83
N PRO A 47 10.81 8.15 4.00
CA PRO A 47 9.44 7.67 3.96
C PRO A 47 9.13 7.01 2.63
N ARG A 48 8.40 5.91 2.63
CA ARG A 48 8.02 5.20 1.42
C ARG A 48 6.82 5.85 0.75
N ALA A 49 6.87 5.94 -0.57
CA ALA A 49 5.70 6.25 -1.38
C ALA A 49 4.97 4.94 -1.71
N ILE A 50 3.83 4.70 -1.06
CA ILE A 50 3.11 3.42 -1.12
C ILE A 50 1.87 3.52 -1.99
N THR A 51 1.51 2.44 -2.68
CA THR A 51 0.19 2.24 -3.27
C THR A 51 -0.57 1.19 -2.48
N MET A 52 -1.89 1.23 -2.58
CA MET A 52 -2.79 0.28 -1.93
C MET A 52 -3.55 -0.58 -2.95
N TRP A 53 -4.64 -1.14 -2.56
CA TRP A 53 -5.56 -2.07 -3.22
C TRP A 53 -5.08 -3.50 -3.18
N GLU A 54 -5.12 -3.98 -1.97
CA GLU A 54 -4.61 -5.21 -1.43
C GLU A 54 -4.83 -6.41 -2.34
N PHE A 55 -6.07 -6.78 -2.56
CA PHE A 55 -6.37 -7.99 -3.34
C PHE A 55 -6.28 -7.76 -4.85
N SER A 56 -6.31 -6.50 -5.33
CA SER A 56 -6.21 -6.21 -6.76
C SER A 56 -4.91 -6.76 -7.36
N TRP A 57 -3.79 -6.64 -6.67
CA TRP A 57 -2.50 -7.10 -7.17
C TRP A 57 -2.47 -8.59 -7.46
N ILE A 58 -3.02 -9.41 -6.59
CA ILE A 58 -2.97 -10.88 -6.71
C ILE A 58 -4.19 -11.41 -7.49
N GLU A 59 -5.37 -10.80 -7.31
CA GLU A 59 -6.64 -11.34 -7.77
C GLU A 59 -7.05 -10.81 -9.14
N ARG A 60 -6.84 -9.54 -9.44
CA ARG A 60 -7.31 -8.90 -10.68
C ARG A 60 -6.41 -9.20 -11.88
N ARG A 61 -6.39 -10.48 -12.30
CA ARG A 61 -5.50 -10.99 -13.35
C ARG A 61 -6.23 -11.28 -14.69
N TRP A 62 -7.50 -10.93 -14.82
CA TRP A 62 -8.21 -11.08 -16.08
C TRP A 62 -7.82 -9.98 -17.08
N PRO A 63 -7.96 -10.24 -18.40
CA PRO A 63 -7.60 -9.25 -19.43
C PRO A 63 -8.36 -7.92 -19.24
N GLY A 64 -7.60 -6.83 -19.23
CA GLY A 64 -8.14 -5.49 -19.05
C GLY A 64 -8.36 -5.07 -17.58
N ALA A 65 -8.03 -5.92 -16.62
CA ALA A 65 -8.13 -5.58 -15.20
C ALA A 65 -7.00 -4.65 -14.70
N GLY A 66 -5.91 -4.57 -15.47
CA GLY A 66 -4.76 -3.71 -15.17
C GLY A 66 -3.61 -4.41 -14.45
N TYR A 67 -3.82 -5.63 -13.93
CA TYR A 67 -2.83 -6.40 -13.16
C TYR A 67 -2.50 -7.76 -13.79
N GLU A 68 -2.96 -8.01 -14.99
CA GLU A 68 -2.69 -9.25 -15.73
C GLU A 68 -1.22 -9.44 -16.06
N ASP A 69 -0.48 -8.35 -16.24
CA ASP A 69 0.97 -8.29 -16.44
C ASP A 69 1.61 -7.51 -15.31
N TRP A 70 2.18 -8.23 -14.33
CA TRP A 70 2.83 -7.60 -13.18
C TRP A 70 4.14 -6.91 -13.53
N ASP A 71 4.87 -7.36 -14.54
CA ASP A 71 6.09 -6.66 -14.95
C ASP A 71 5.75 -5.26 -15.43
N ARG A 72 4.75 -5.13 -16.29
CA ARG A 72 4.27 -3.84 -16.75
C ARG A 72 3.68 -2.99 -15.62
N ALA A 73 2.81 -3.56 -14.79
CA ALA A 73 2.15 -2.81 -13.71
C ALA A 73 3.17 -2.29 -12.67
N LEU A 74 4.18 -3.09 -12.32
CA LEU A 74 5.23 -2.69 -11.38
C LEU A 74 6.25 -1.72 -12.01
N ASP A 75 6.55 -1.85 -13.31
CA ASP A 75 7.37 -0.88 -14.03
C ASP A 75 6.65 0.48 -14.11
N ASP A 76 5.37 0.49 -14.43
CA ASP A 76 4.52 1.67 -14.42
C ASP A 76 4.45 2.33 -13.02
N LEU A 77 4.45 1.53 -11.96
CA LEU A 77 4.49 1.99 -10.59
C LEU A 77 5.84 2.65 -10.27
N ARG A 78 6.94 2.01 -10.62
CA ARG A 78 8.30 2.56 -10.49
C ARG A 78 8.50 3.85 -11.27
N GLU A 79 7.99 3.90 -12.50
CA GLU A 79 8.05 5.10 -13.33
C GLU A 79 7.38 6.31 -12.66
N ARG A 80 6.32 6.06 -11.89
CA ARG A 80 5.63 7.09 -11.09
C ARG A 80 6.31 7.40 -9.76
N GLY A 81 7.41 6.70 -9.46
CA GLY A 81 8.26 6.96 -8.30
C GLY A 81 7.85 6.24 -7.01
N TYR A 82 6.86 5.35 -7.06
CA TYR A 82 6.50 4.52 -5.90
C TYR A 82 7.57 3.48 -5.61
N ASP A 83 7.76 3.16 -4.35
CA ASP A 83 8.73 2.18 -3.86
C ASP A 83 8.16 1.25 -2.78
N ALA A 84 6.85 1.28 -2.58
CA ALA A 84 6.13 0.30 -1.78
C ALA A 84 4.73 0.03 -2.34
N VAL A 85 4.21 -1.17 -2.05
CA VAL A 85 2.83 -1.59 -2.34
C VAL A 85 2.23 -2.27 -1.12
N ARG A 86 0.91 -2.15 -0.95
CA ARG A 86 0.13 -2.93 0.02
C ARG A 86 -0.65 -4.00 -0.72
N ILE A 87 -0.58 -5.25 -0.23
CA ILE A 87 -1.29 -6.39 -0.82
C ILE A 87 -2.01 -7.22 0.24
N ASP A 88 -3.04 -7.96 -0.17
CA ASP A 88 -3.61 -9.06 0.62
C ASP A 88 -2.92 -10.38 0.21
N PRO A 89 -2.17 -11.03 1.11
CA PRO A 89 -1.60 -12.33 0.85
C PRO A 89 -2.59 -13.48 1.10
N PHE A 90 -3.83 -13.18 1.53
CA PHE A 90 -4.88 -14.15 1.87
C PHE A 90 -4.42 -15.17 2.94
N PRO A 91 -4.03 -14.73 4.15
CA PRO A 91 -3.34 -15.58 5.13
C PRO A 91 -4.16 -16.81 5.56
N HIS A 92 -5.48 -16.69 5.67
CA HIS A 92 -6.38 -17.78 6.02
C HIS A 92 -6.41 -18.88 4.95
N LEU A 93 -6.32 -18.53 3.67
CA LEU A 93 -6.31 -19.46 2.56
C LEU A 93 -4.93 -20.13 2.40
N LEU A 94 -3.85 -19.36 2.50
CA LEU A 94 -2.49 -19.88 2.50
C LEU A 94 -2.26 -20.84 3.69
N ALA A 95 -2.80 -20.50 4.86
CA ALA A 95 -2.69 -21.37 6.02
C ALA A 95 -3.47 -22.67 5.86
N ALA A 96 -4.63 -22.63 5.22
CA ALA A 96 -5.45 -23.83 4.99
C ALA A 96 -4.81 -24.76 3.95
N ASP A 97 -4.49 -24.24 2.75
CA ASP A 97 -3.79 -25.01 1.71
C ASP A 97 -3.12 -24.07 0.69
N PRO A 98 -1.79 -23.91 0.75
CA PRO A 98 -1.07 -23.00 -0.12
C PRO A 98 -1.03 -23.40 -1.60
N HIS A 99 -1.35 -24.64 -1.92
CA HIS A 99 -1.28 -25.19 -3.28
C HIS A 99 -2.66 -25.42 -3.92
N LYS A 100 -3.73 -25.26 -3.17
CA LYS A 100 -5.09 -25.40 -3.67
C LYS A 100 -5.42 -24.27 -4.67
N THR A 101 -6.19 -24.62 -5.69
CA THR A 101 -6.87 -23.59 -6.50
C THR A 101 -8.08 -23.10 -5.74
N TRP A 102 -8.00 -21.87 -5.27
CA TRP A 102 -9.08 -21.21 -4.54
C TRP A 102 -10.05 -20.55 -5.52
N THR A 103 -11.35 -20.65 -5.23
CA THR A 103 -12.41 -19.92 -5.92
C THR A 103 -12.84 -18.79 -4.99
N LEU A 104 -12.54 -17.54 -5.37
CA LEU A 104 -12.89 -16.34 -4.63
C LEU A 104 -14.18 -15.74 -5.17
N TRP A 105 -15.11 -15.41 -4.29
CA TRP A 105 -16.38 -14.82 -4.65
C TRP A 105 -16.25 -13.33 -4.98
N PRO A 106 -17.16 -12.76 -5.82
CA PRO A 106 -17.18 -11.33 -6.06
C PRO A 106 -17.32 -10.54 -4.75
N GLU A 107 -16.62 -9.43 -4.69
CA GLU A 107 -16.64 -8.53 -3.53
C GLU A 107 -16.63 -7.08 -4.01
N TRP A 108 -17.49 -6.22 -3.43
CA TRP A 108 -17.66 -4.83 -3.86
C TRP A 108 -17.71 -4.67 -5.38
N ASN A 109 -18.51 -5.51 -6.02
CA ASN A 109 -18.55 -5.68 -7.48
C ASN A 109 -19.04 -4.45 -8.24
N THR A 110 -19.60 -3.47 -7.57
CA THR A 110 -20.02 -2.20 -8.16
C THR A 110 -18.96 -1.11 -8.05
N GLN A 111 -17.85 -1.36 -7.36
CA GLN A 111 -16.76 -0.41 -7.14
C GLN A 111 -15.54 -0.80 -7.98
N MET A 112 -14.77 0.20 -8.46
CA MET A 112 -13.59 -0.06 -9.29
C MET A 112 -12.47 -0.77 -8.54
N TRP A 113 -12.38 -0.60 -7.22
CA TRP A 113 -11.42 -1.30 -6.38
C TRP A 113 -11.91 -2.70 -5.96
N GLY A 114 -13.16 -3.02 -6.15
CA GLY A 114 -13.69 -4.35 -5.87
C GLY A 114 -13.29 -5.42 -6.89
N SER A 115 -13.72 -6.64 -6.65
CA SER A 115 -13.59 -7.77 -7.55
C SER A 115 -14.97 -8.16 -8.09
N PRO A 116 -15.27 -7.83 -9.36
CA PRO A 116 -16.63 -7.94 -9.90
C PRO A 116 -17.02 -9.36 -10.31
N ASP A 117 -16.07 -10.30 -10.35
CA ASP A 117 -16.29 -11.64 -10.86
C ASP A 117 -15.71 -12.72 -9.96
N VAL A 118 -16.06 -13.98 -10.22
CA VAL A 118 -15.49 -15.15 -9.55
C VAL A 118 -14.09 -15.38 -10.09
N ASN A 119 -13.10 -15.39 -9.20
CA ASN A 119 -11.71 -15.60 -9.55
C ASN A 119 -11.20 -16.95 -9.05
N ARG A 120 -10.36 -17.60 -9.86
CA ARG A 120 -9.65 -18.82 -9.49
C ARG A 120 -8.16 -18.56 -9.44
N ILE A 121 -7.55 -18.86 -8.29
CA ILE A 121 -6.14 -18.58 -8.07
C ILE A 121 -5.47 -19.68 -7.25
N VAL A 122 -4.22 -20.00 -7.60
CA VAL A 122 -3.29 -20.75 -6.76
C VAL A 122 -2.38 -19.74 -6.09
N LEU A 123 -2.59 -19.53 -4.78
CA LEU A 123 -2.04 -18.36 -4.09
C LEU A 123 -0.53 -18.38 -3.94
N LEU A 124 0.06 -19.49 -3.51
CA LEU A 124 1.48 -19.51 -3.17
C LEU A 124 2.39 -19.20 -4.36
N PRO A 125 2.24 -19.83 -5.54
CA PRO A 125 3.04 -19.46 -6.72
C PRO A 125 2.82 -18.01 -7.16
N ALA A 126 1.58 -17.53 -7.08
CA ALA A 126 1.25 -16.14 -7.43
C ALA A 126 1.93 -15.15 -6.48
N LEU A 127 1.85 -15.39 -5.17
CA LEU A 127 2.50 -14.54 -4.17
C LEU A 127 4.02 -14.51 -4.36
N PHE A 128 4.66 -15.65 -4.60
CA PHE A 128 6.11 -15.71 -4.76
C PHE A 128 6.59 -15.05 -6.05
N ASP A 129 5.87 -15.21 -7.16
CA ASP A 129 6.17 -14.50 -8.41
C ASP A 129 6.03 -12.98 -8.20
N PHE A 130 4.96 -12.54 -7.54
CA PHE A 130 4.76 -11.12 -7.24
C PHE A 130 5.86 -10.55 -6.33
N LEU A 131 6.18 -11.24 -5.22
CA LEU A 131 7.24 -10.79 -4.30
C LEU A 131 8.61 -10.75 -4.98
N GLY A 132 8.92 -11.73 -5.82
CA GLY A 132 10.14 -11.75 -6.63
C GLY A 132 10.23 -10.52 -7.55
N LYS A 133 9.16 -10.22 -8.28
CA LYS A 133 9.09 -9.04 -9.17
C LYS A 133 9.18 -7.71 -8.41
N CYS A 134 8.60 -7.62 -7.21
CA CYS A 134 8.76 -6.46 -6.34
C CYS A 134 10.21 -6.30 -5.88
N ARG A 135 10.83 -7.38 -5.36
CA ARG A 135 12.23 -7.36 -4.91
C ARG A 135 13.18 -6.93 -6.03
N ASP A 136 13.02 -7.47 -7.24
CA ASP A 136 13.89 -7.18 -8.39
C ASP A 136 13.80 -5.70 -8.81
N ARG A 137 12.74 -5.00 -8.38
CA ARG A 137 12.52 -3.56 -8.61
C ARG A 137 12.77 -2.70 -7.39
N GLY A 138 13.19 -3.27 -6.25
CA GLY A 138 13.37 -2.55 -4.99
C GLY A 138 12.06 -1.97 -4.44
N ILE A 139 10.94 -2.67 -4.66
CA ILE A 139 9.62 -2.30 -4.13
C ILE A 139 9.39 -3.11 -2.85
N MET A 140 9.17 -2.41 -1.74
CA MET A 140 8.79 -3.03 -0.46
C MET A 140 7.30 -3.39 -0.45
N VAL A 141 6.93 -4.38 0.35
CA VAL A 141 5.55 -4.89 0.38
C VAL A 141 4.98 -4.79 1.81
N GLY A 142 3.94 -4.00 1.99
CA GLY A 142 3.08 -4.04 3.16
C GLY A 142 2.05 -5.16 3.00
N LEU A 143 1.86 -5.96 4.03
CA LEU A 143 0.85 -7.00 4.06
C LEU A 143 -0.35 -6.54 4.89
N SER A 144 -1.56 -6.76 4.37
CA SER A 144 -2.82 -6.56 5.07
C SER A 144 -3.84 -7.58 4.58
N THR A 145 -4.98 -7.73 5.23
CA THR A 145 -5.98 -8.70 4.77
C THR A 145 -7.40 -8.23 5.02
N TRP A 146 -8.26 -8.59 4.07
CA TRP A 146 -9.70 -8.39 4.08
C TRP A 146 -10.45 -9.74 4.15
N PHE A 147 -9.76 -10.81 4.42
CA PHE A 147 -10.30 -12.16 4.55
C PHE A 147 -11.32 -12.50 3.45
N ARG A 148 -10.85 -12.54 2.20
CA ARG A 148 -11.68 -12.82 1.02
C ARG A 148 -12.48 -14.12 1.17
N LYS A 149 -13.74 -14.08 0.77
CA LYS A 149 -14.63 -15.23 0.80
C LYS A 149 -14.32 -16.20 -0.33
N ASP A 150 -14.13 -17.46 0.03
CA ASP A 150 -14.05 -18.61 -0.89
C ASP A 150 -15.31 -19.50 -0.81
N ASP A 151 -15.36 -20.56 -1.62
CA ASP A 151 -16.51 -21.49 -1.69
C ASP A 151 -16.88 -22.13 -0.33
N ALA A 152 -15.88 -22.36 0.52
CA ALA A 152 -16.06 -22.97 1.84
C ALA A 152 -16.20 -21.94 2.97
N ASP A 153 -16.12 -20.66 2.64
CA ASP A 153 -16.03 -19.56 3.62
C ASP A 153 -14.95 -19.82 4.68
N THR A 154 -13.75 -20.18 4.21
CA THR A 154 -12.61 -20.62 5.05
C THR A 154 -12.24 -19.62 6.13
N ARG A 155 -12.48 -18.30 5.93
CA ARG A 155 -12.26 -17.27 6.94
C ARG A 155 -13.04 -17.52 8.23
N MET A 156 -14.17 -18.24 8.17
CA MET A 156 -14.98 -18.60 9.36
C MET A 156 -14.32 -19.66 10.25
N THR A 157 -13.20 -20.24 9.84
CA THR A 157 -12.39 -21.10 10.70
C THR A 157 -11.56 -20.33 11.73
N ILE A 158 -11.48 -19.00 11.60
CA ILE A 158 -10.79 -18.12 12.55
C ILE A 158 -11.68 -17.96 13.79
N THR A 159 -11.46 -18.82 14.79
CA THR A 159 -12.28 -18.86 16.00
C THR A 159 -11.74 -18.01 17.15
N GLY A 160 -10.56 -17.43 16.97
CA GLY A 160 -9.92 -16.61 18.01
C GLY A 160 -8.57 -16.01 17.56
N PRO A 161 -7.95 -15.20 18.42
CA PRO A 161 -6.69 -14.55 18.14
C PRO A 161 -5.52 -15.51 17.89
N ASP A 162 -5.57 -16.70 18.49
CA ASP A 162 -4.59 -17.77 18.31
C ASP A 162 -4.64 -18.36 16.89
N VAL A 163 -5.84 -18.58 16.34
CA VAL A 163 -6.01 -19.05 14.96
C VAL A 163 -5.64 -17.97 13.96
N LEU A 164 -6.01 -16.71 14.22
CA LEU A 164 -5.59 -15.58 13.40
C LEU A 164 -4.06 -15.49 13.34
N ALA A 165 -3.41 -15.53 14.50
CA ALA A 165 -1.95 -15.47 14.60
C ALA A 165 -1.29 -16.67 13.90
N ALA A 166 -1.82 -17.90 14.06
CA ALA A 166 -1.30 -19.08 13.38
C ALA A 166 -1.36 -18.97 11.86
N ASN A 167 -2.44 -18.38 11.30
CA ASN A 167 -2.56 -18.13 9.87
C ASN A 167 -1.48 -17.15 9.38
N TRP A 168 -1.23 -16.08 10.12
CA TRP A 168 -0.17 -15.12 9.79
C TRP A 168 1.23 -15.70 9.95
N ILE A 169 1.49 -16.44 11.04
CA ILE A 169 2.79 -17.12 11.25
C ILE A 169 3.09 -18.04 10.07
N LYS A 170 2.13 -18.88 9.67
CA LYS A 170 2.32 -19.79 8.53
C LYS A 170 2.57 -19.03 7.22
N THR A 171 1.87 -17.91 6.99
CA THR A 171 2.08 -17.07 5.81
C THR A 171 3.48 -16.46 5.81
N LEU A 172 3.91 -15.91 6.95
CA LEU A 172 5.24 -15.31 7.08
C LEU A 172 6.34 -16.39 6.99
N ASP A 173 6.10 -17.63 7.49
CA ASP A 173 7.02 -18.77 7.33
C ASP A 173 7.23 -19.11 5.86
N LEU A 174 6.17 -19.17 5.06
CA LEU A 174 6.25 -19.42 3.61
C LEU A 174 7.05 -18.32 2.92
N ILE A 175 6.80 -17.04 3.24
CA ILE A 175 7.53 -15.90 2.72
C ILE A 175 9.00 -15.93 3.14
N SER A 176 9.28 -16.27 4.40
CA SER A 176 10.64 -16.37 4.94
C SER A 176 11.44 -17.50 4.29
N GLN A 177 10.84 -18.68 4.15
CA GLN A 177 11.47 -19.85 3.51
C GLN A 177 11.79 -19.59 2.03
N SER A 178 11.04 -18.71 1.36
CA SER A 178 11.31 -18.30 -0.01
C SER A 178 12.36 -17.19 -0.14
N GLY A 179 12.86 -16.64 0.98
CA GLY A 179 13.84 -15.55 1.01
C GLY A 179 13.28 -14.17 0.73
N TYR A 180 11.97 -13.95 0.90
CA TYR A 180 11.33 -12.65 0.65
C TYR A 180 10.98 -11.86 1.92
N ILE A 181 11.28 -12.39 3.11
CA ILE A 181 10.87 -11.73 4.37
C ILE A 181 11.44 -10.31 4.53
N ASP A 182 12.63 -10.05 3.99
CA ASP A 182 13.27 -8.74 4.06
C ASP A 182 12.63 -7.71 3.09
N SER A 183 11.83 -8.17 2.15
CA SER A 183 11.01 -7.29 1.28
C SER A 183 9.70 -6.87 1.93
N ILE A 184 9.34 -7.45 3.10
CA ILE A 184 8.10 -7.09 3.79
C ILE A 184 8.35 -5.87 4.68
N LEU A 185 7.59 -4.81 4.45
CA LEU A 185 7.70 -3.55 5.17
C LEU A 185 7.03 -3.62 6.56
N TYR A 186 5.82 -4.16 6.59
CA TYR A 186 5.00 -4.36 7.80
C TYR A 186 3.94 -5.43 7.55
N THR A 187 3.27 -5.86 8.62
CA THR A 187 2.12 -6.75 8.57
C THR A 187 0.96 -6.17 9.39
N ASP A 188 -0.09 -5.78 8.72
CA ASP A 188 -1.39 -5.42 9.28
C ASP A 188 -2.23 -6.70 9.39
N LEU A 189 -2.52 -7.13 10.61
CA LEU A 189 -3.16 -8.42 10.85
C LEU A 189 -4.62 -8.45 10.40
N CYS A 190 -5.28 -7.29 10.32
CA CYS A 190 -6.61 -7.14 9.72
C CYS A 190 -6.87 -5.68 9.37
N ASN A 191 -7.29 -5.44 8.12
CA ASN A 191 -7.72 -4.12 7.68
C ASN A 191 -8.93 -3.64 8.47
N GLU A 192 -8.88 -2.38 8.94
CA GLU A 192 -9.99 -1.70 9.65
C GLU A 192 -10.67 -2.58 10.70
N TRP A 193 -9.86 -3.13 11.59
CA TRP A 193 -10.33 -4.01 12.67
C TRP A 193 -11.31 -3.30 13.62
N PRO A 194 -12.36 -3.95 14.09
CA PRO A 194 -12.88 -5.28 13.74
C PRO A 194 -14.04 -5.22 12.72
N GLY A 195 -13.72 -4.78 11.50
CA GLY A 195 -14.71 -4.67 10.41
C GLY A 195 -15.43 -5.98 10.14
N ASP A 196 -16.64 -6.14 10.64
CA ASP A 196 -17.40 -7.39 10.58
C ASP A 196 -17.91 -7.74 9.19
N ASP A 197 -17.72 -6.86 8.24
CA ASP A 197 -18.04 -7.08 6.84
C ASP A 197 -17.00 -7.97 6.13
N TRP A 198 -15.73 -7.76 6.43
CA TRP A 198 -14.62 -8.56 5.89
C TRP A 198 -14.02 -9.53 6.91
N ALA A 199 -14.24 -9.29 8.20
CA ALA A 199 -13.90 -10.21 9.28
C ALA A 199 -15.16 -10.76 9.98
N PRO A 200 -16.09 -11.44 9.27
CA PRO A 200 -17.37 -11.87 9.84
C PRO A 200 -17.24 -12.88 10.98
N PHE A 201 -16.09 -13.47 11.16
CA PHE A 201 -15.78 -14.38 12.26
C PHE A 201 -15.74 -13.68 13.63
N VAL A 202 -15.72 -12.33 13.68
CA VAL A 202 -15.78 -11.59 14.96
C VAL A 202 -17.22 -11.48 15.49
N LYS A 203 -18.24 -11.70 14.64
CA LYS A 203 -19.64 -11.70 15.05
C LYS A 203 -19.96 -12.86 15.99
N PRO A 204 -20.89 -12.68 16.94
CA PRO A 204 -21.68 -11.46 17.22
C PRO A 204 -21.03 -10.53 18.26
N HIS A 205 -19.76 -10.73 18.60
CA HIS A 205 -19.12 -10.11 19.76
C HIS A 205 -18.54 -8.71 19.47
N MET A 206 -18.17 -8.45 18.22
CA MET A 206 -17.56 -7.21 17.78
C MET A 206 -18.13 -6.81 16.42
N THR A 207 -18.16 -5.50 16.16
CA THR A 207 -18.56 -4.90 14.89
C THR A 207 -17.66 -3.71 14.57
N TYR A 208 -17.80 -3.16 13.37
CA TYR A 208 -17.07 -1.98 12.92
C TYR A 208 -17.13 -0.85 13.97
N GLY A 209 -15.97 -0.28 14.28
CA GLY A 209 -15.82 0.77 15.29
C GLY A 209 -15.60 0.28 16.73
N ASP A 210 -15.67 -1.02 17.00
CA ASP A 210 -15.46 -1.58 18.35
C ASP A 210 -13.98 -1.85 18.68
N TRP A 211 -13.02 -1.31 17.92
CA TRP A 211 -11.60 -1.58 18.11
C TRP A 211 -11.11 -1.29 19.53
N ASN A 212 -11.66 -0.29 20.20
CA ASN A 212 -11.29 0.17 21.54
C ASN A 212 -12.06 -0.52 22.67
N LYS A 213 -12.92 -1.50 22.37
CA LYS A 213 -13.60 -2.29 23.40
C LYS A 213 -12.64 -3.28 24.06
N PRO A 214 -12.81 -3.59 25.35
CA PRO A 214 -11.88 -4.50 26.06
C PRO A 214 -11.66 -5.85 25.35
N ALA A 215 -12.72 -6.47 24.82
CA ALA A 215 -12.62 -7.73 24.09
C ALA A 215 -11.80 -7.61 22.79
N SER A 216 -11.92 -6.48 22.11
CA SER A 216 -11.19 -6.19 20.87
C SER A 216 -9.71 -5.92 21.15
N LEU A 217 -9.42 -5.11 22.17
CA LEU A 217 -8.05 -4.85 22.62
C LEU A 217 -7.34 -6.13 23.04
N ASP A 218 -7.99 -6.98 23.86
CA ASP A 218 -7.46 -8.26 24.29
C ASP A 218 -7.20 -9.21 23.10
N TYR A 219 -8.07 -9.21 22.10
CA TYR A 219 -7.88 -9.95 20.85
C TYR A 219 -6.63 -9.48 20.09
N MET A 220 -6.48 -8.18 19.88
CA MET A 220 -5.34 -7.59 19.16
C MET A 220 -4.02 -7.86 19.88
N HIS A 221 -3.96 -7.62 21.20
CA HIS A 221 -2.77 -7.89 22.02
C HIS A 221 -2.34 -9.35 21.94
N LYS A 222 -3.28 -10.30 22.10
CA LYS A 222 -2.97 -11.72 21.99
C LYS A 222 -2.47 -12.13 20.61
N ALA A 223 -3.11 -11.67 19.56
CA ALA A 223 -2.69 -11.98 18.19
C ALA A 223 -1.29 -11.42 17.89
N ILE A 224 -1.04 -10.13 18.22
CA ILE A 224 0.27 -9.50 18.02
C ILE A 224 1.34 -10.22 18.84
N ALA A 225 1.10 -10.51 20.11
CA ALA A 225 2.08 -11.21 20.97
C ALA A 225 2.49 -12.55 20.40
N LEU A 226 1.54 -13.33 19.87
CA LEU A 226 1.82 -14.65 19.27
C LEU A 226 2.66 -14.51 17.97
N VAL A 227 2.30 -13.58 17.08
CA VAL A 227 3.09 -13.35 15.86
C VAL A 227 4.47 -12.80 16.23
N ARG A 228 4.55 -11.89 17.16
CA ARG A 228 5.80 -11.27 17.66
C ARG A 228 6.78 -12.30 18.22
N ALA A 229 6.29 -13.32 18.92
CA ALA A 229 7.13 -14.37 19.46
C ALA A 229 7.90 -15.15 18.37
N HIS A 230 7.34 -15.24 17.14
CA HIS A 230 7.97 -15.90 16.00
C HIS A 230 8.76 -14.93 15.12
N TYR A 231 8.25 -13.69 14.97
CA TYR A 231 8.79 -12.66 14.11
C TYR A 231 9.08 -11.37 14.91
N PRO A 232 10.11 -11.35 15.78
CA PRO A 232 10.37 -10.26 16.73
C PRO A 232 10.73 -8.93 16.04
N HIS A 233 11.21 -8.97 14.79
CA HIS A 233 11.61 -7.80 14.02
C HIS A 233 10.57 -7.35 12.97
N MET A 234 9.44 -8.05 12.85
CA MET A 234 8.38 -7.65 11.93
C MET A 234 7.56 -6.52 12.55
N PRO A 235 7.40 -5.38 11.86
CA PRO A 235 6.45 -4.35 12.29
C PRO A 235 5.02 -4.87 12.19
N LEU A 236 4.27 -4.79 13.28
CA LEU A 236 2.92 -5.33 13.40
C LEU A 236 1.93 -4.26 13.81
N LEU A 237 0.72 -4.35 13.25
CA LEU A 237 -0.41 -3.53 13.64
C LEU A 237 -1.73 -4.27 13.37
N PHE A 238 -2.81 -3.68 13.83
CA PHE A 238 -4.15 -3.74 13.26
C PHE A 238 -4.48 -2.32 12.79
N SER A 239 -4.82 -2.13 11.53
CA SER A 239 -5.37 -0.83 11.12
C SER A 239 -6.78 -0.68 11.71
N CYS A 240 -7.09 0.51 12.20
CA CYS A 240 -8.38 0.79 12.83
C CYS A 240 -8.99 2.02 12.18
N ALA A 241 -10.25 1.93 11.78
CA ALA A 241 -10.98 3.10 11.35
C ALA A 241 -11.33 3.96 12.58
N GLU A 242 -10.66 5.10 12.74
CA GLU A 242 -10.82 5.98 13.89
C GLU A 242 -10.83 7.45 13.47
N ASP A 243 -11.98 8.09 13.58
CA ASP A 243 -12.17 9.50 13.24
C ASP A 243 -11.70 10.46 14.34
N ARG A 244 -11.53 9.94 15.56
CA ARG A 244 -11.06 10.69 16.73
C ARG A 244 -9.75 10.12 17.23
N PRO A 245 -8.61 10.48 16.60
CA PRO A 245 -7.32 9.87 16.91
C PRO A 245 -6.89 10.01 18.37
N GLU A 246 -7.48 10.96 19.12
CA GLU A 246 -7.25 11.10 20.54
C GLU A 246 -7.62 9.85 21.34
N ASN A 247 -8.56 9.04 20.83
CA ASN A 247 -8.93 7.76 21.43
C ASN A 247 -7.76 6.80 21.53
N TYR A 248 -6.77 6.85 20.60
CA TYR A 248 -5.56 6.04 20.71
C TYR A 248 -4.75 6.33 21.98
N LEU A 249 -4.86 7.53 22.53
CA LEU A 249 -4.15 7.92 23.77
C LEU A 249 -4.80 7.37 25.04
N GLU A 250 -6.02 6.89 24.94
CA GLU A 250 -6.82 6.40 26.08
C GLU A 250 -6.65 4.89 26.29
N HIS A 251 -5.95 4.20 25.36
CA HIS A 251 -5.81 2.77 25.34
C HIS A 251 -4.33 2.35 25.26
N ASP A 252 -4.04 1.15 25.78
CA ASP A 252 -2.71 0.55 25.65
C ASP A 252 -2.54 -0.03 24.22
N LEU A 253 -1.66 0.58 23.44
CA LEU A 253 -1.24 0.11 22.12
C LEU A 253 0.27 -0.14 22.08
N SER A 254 0.89 -0.46 23.22
CA SER A 254 2.33 -0.67 23.32
C SER A 254 2.86 -1.83 22.49
N ASP A 255 1.99 -2.77 22.11
CA ASP A 255 2.33 -3.88 21.23
C ASP A 255 2.33 -3.51 19.74
N PHE A 256 1.74 -2.37 19.38
CA PHE A 256 1.78 -1.87 18.00
C PHE A 256 3.14 -1.23 17.70
N ASP A 257 3.59 -1.37 16.45
CA ASP A 257 4.81 -0.69 15.97
C ASP A 257 4.50 0.56 15.17
N LEU A 258 3.27 0.72 14.72
CA LEU A 258 2.81 1.82 13.88
C LEU A 258 1.28 1.90 13.91
N LEU A 259 0.75 3.05 13.44
CA LEU A 259 -0.68 3.23 13.16
C LEU A 259 -0.87 3.48 11.67
N ASP A 260 -1.95 2.94 11.11
CA ASP A 260 -2.41 3.19 9.72
C ASP A 260 -3.81 3.83 9.77
N PRO A 261 -3.91 5.13 10.02
CA PRO A 261 -5.19 5.81 9.97
C PRO A 261 -5.66 5.99 8.52
N HIS A 262 -6.90 5.64 8.26
CA HIS A 262 -7.59 5.90 7.01
C HIS A 262 -8.25 7.27 7.09
N ILE A 263 -7.71 8.25 6.35
CA ILE A 263 -8.14 9.64 6.47
C ILE A 263 -8.83 10.08 5.18
N TRP A 264 -10.15 10.24 5.27
CA TRP A 264 -10.98 10.68 4.16
C TRP A 264 -11.61 12.04 4.46
N MET A 265 -11.33 13.05 3.62
CA MET A 265 -11.94 14.37 3.76
C MET A 265 -13.48 14.28 3.78
N VAL A 266 -14.03 13.44 2.92
CA VAL A 266 -15.48 13.28 2.76
C VAL A 266 -16.20 12.68 3.97
N GLN A 267 -15.49 11.97 4.85
CA GLN A 267 -16.01 11.40 6.08
C GLN A 267 -15.92 12.36 7.28
N GLN A 268 -15.08 13.38 7.18
CA GLN A 268 -14.93 14.36 8.26
C GLN A 268 -16.22 15.14 8.51
N ASN A 269 -16.33 15.70 9.70
CA ASN A 269 -17.49 16.48 10.12
C ASN A 269 -18.80 15.70 9.96
N ASP A 270 -18.79 14.45 10.41
CA ASP A 270 -19.96 13.56 10.33
C ASP A 270 -20.48 13.37 8.89
N GLY A 271 -19.54 13.25 7.95
CA GLY A 271 -19.85 13.01 6.53
C GLY A 271 -20.55 14.19 5.84
N GLU A 272 -20.25 15.44 6.24
CA GLU A 272 -20.88 16.63 5.66
C GLU A 272 -20.80 16.67 4.15
N PHE A 273 -19.64 16.29 3.56
CA PHE A 273 -19.47 16.30 2.11
C PHE A 273 -20.42 15.32 1.41
N TYR A 274 -20.53 14.11 1.94
CA TYR A 274 -21.44 13.09 1.41
C TYR A 274 -22.92 13.49 1.56
N LYS A 275 -23.30 14.12 2.67
CA LYS A 275 -24.66 14.67 2.84
C LYS A 275 -24.98 15.73 1.80
N LEU A 276 -24.06 16.64 1.52
CA LEU A 276 -24.24 17.68 0.49
C LEU A 276 -24.31 17.13 -0.92
N THR A 277 -23.61 16.06 -1.22
CA THR A 277 -23.67 15.40 -2.53
C THR A 277 -24.82 14.41 -2.64
N GLU A 278 -25.60 14.23 -1.57
CA GLU A 278 -26.67 13.22 -1.49
C GLU A 278 -26.14 11.80 -1.79
N TYR A 279 -24.93 11.52 -1.31
CA TYR A 279 -24.35 10.19 -1.28
C TYR A 279 -24.61 9.59 0.10
N GLY A 280 -25.50 8.58 0.17
CA GLY A 280 -25.58 7.72 1.33
C GLY A 280 -24.39 6.77 1.30
N TYR A 281 -23.68 6.65 2.43
CA TYR A 281 -22.64 5.63 2.56
C TYR A 281 -23.29 4.25 2.71
N GLU A 282 -24.23 3.97 1.84
CA GLU A 282 -24.84 2.66 1.70
C GLU A 282 -24.11 1.95 0.57
N ARG A 283 -23.63 0.77 0.86
CA ARG A 283 -22.95 -0.06 -0.12
C ARG A 283 -23.78 -0.15 -1.40
N PHE A 284 -23.14 0.19 -2.51
CA PHE A 284 -23.68 -0.05 -3.85
C PHE A 284 -24.89 0.79 -4.24
N ASP A 285 -25.09 1.96 -3.64
CA ASP A 285 -26.10 2.89 -4.10
C ASP A 285 -25.73 3.50 -5.46
N ALA A 286 -26.32 2.96 -6.52
CA ALA A 286 -26.12 3.46 -7.89
C ALA A 286 -26.51 4.94 -8.05
N LYS A 287 -27.54 5.41 -7.33
CA LYS A 287 -27.95 6.81 -7.33
C LYS A 287 -26.90 7.69 -6.63
N GLY A 288 -26.35 7.21 -5.52
CA GLY A 288 -25.26 7.88 -4.82
C GLY A 288 -24.05 8.09 -5.70
N TYR A 289 -23.59 7.09 -6.43
CA TYR A 289 -22.49 7.24 -7.40
C TYR A 289 -22.80 8.25 -8.51
N THR A 290 -24.04 8.26 -9.01
CA THR A 290 -24.49 9.27 -9.98
C THR A 290 -24.43 10.67 -9.36
N ASN A 291 -24.89 10.82 -8.13
CA ASN A 291 -24.85 12.09 -7.42
C ASN A 291 -23.40 12.57 -7.20
N LEU A 292 -22.49 11.68 -6.80
CA LEU A 292 -21.07 12.03 -6.67
C LEU A 292 -20.50 12.55 -8.00
N SER A 293 -20.76 11.86 -9.11
CA SER A 293 -20.25 12.29 -10.42
C SER A 293 -20.78 13.65 -10.87
N LEU A 294 -22.02 13.99 -10.49
CA LEU A 294 -22.67 15.24 -10.88
C LEU A 294 -22.41 16.40 -9.93
N LYS A 295 -22.25 16.14 -8.63
CA LYS A 295 -22.27 17.17 -7.60
C LYS A 295 -20.93 17.36 -6.86
N ALA A 296 -20.06 16.34 -6.84
CA ALA A 296 -18.89 16.37 -5.96
C ALA A 296 -17.92 17.51 -6.27
N GLU A 297 -17.59 17.73 -7.55
CA GLU A 297 -16.70 18.84 -7.92
C GLU A 297 -17.31 20.20 -7.56
N ASP A 298 -18.57 20.43 -7.87
CA ASP A 298 -19.24 21.69 -7.56
C ASP A 298 -19.32 21.92 -6.05
N THR A 299 -19.59 20.88 -5.27
CA THR A 299 -19.57 20.93 -3.81
C THR A 299 -18.18 21.31 -3.28
N TYR A 300 -17.13 20.72 -3.82
CA TYR A 300 -15.76 21.07 -3.47
C TYR A 300 -15.43 22.51 -3.88
N ARG A 301 -15.70 22.89 -5.14
CA ARG A 301 -15.38 24.21 -5.71
C ARG A 301 -16.15 25.35 -5.05
N ALA A 302 -17.29 25.08 -4.45
CA ALA A 302 -18.06 26.10 -3.71
C ALA A 302 -17.34 26.58 -2.43
N ARG A 303 -16.54 25.70 -1.78
CA ARG A 303 -15.84 26.02 -0.52
C ARG A 303 -14.48 25.29 -0.44
N PRO A 304 -13.55 25.48 -1.40
CA PRO A 304 -12.33 24.68 -1.48
C PRO A 304 -11.45 24.82 -0.23
N GLU A 305 -11.28 26.03 0.29
CA GLU A 305 -10.48 26.29 1.49
C GLU A 305 -11.05 25.62 2.74
N TYR A 306 -12.37 25.52 2.83
CA TYR A 306 -13.03 24.81 3.93
C TYR A 306 -12.70 23.30 3.91
N TRP A 307 -12.82 22.67 2.75
CA TRP A 307 -12.53 21.24 2.60
C TRP A 307 -11.04 20.92 2.78
N GLN A 308 -10.17 21.77 2.25
CA GLN A 308 -8.72 21.67 2.42
C GLN A 308 -8.33 21.78 3.90
N LYS A 309 -8.89 22.78 4.60
CA LYS A 309 -8.67 22.94 6.04
C LYS A 309 -9.18 21.73 6.84
N THR A 310 -10.32 21.19 6.48
CA THR A 310 -10.89 19.99 7.11
C THR A 310 -9.92 18.80 6.99
N LEU A 311 -9.39 18.54 5.81
CA LEU A 311 -8.40 17.48 5.60
C LEU A 311 -7.12 17.73 6.41
N VAL A 312 -6.57 18.94 6.33
CA VAL A 312 -5.34 19.28 7.06
C VAL A 312 -5.50 19.12 8.56
N GLN A 313 -6.65 19.53 9.12
CA GLN A 313 -6.93 19.36 10.54
C GLN A 313 -6.98 17.87 10.96
N ALA A 314 -7.57 17.01 10.14
CA ALA A 314 -7.58 15.57 10.40
C ALA A 314 -6.16 15.01 10.44
N ILE A 315 -5.31 15.34 9.46
CA ILE A 315 -3.90 14.93 9.42
C ILE A 315 -3.14 15.44 10.64
N ASP A 316 -3.34 16.69 11.02
CA ASP A 316 -2.64 17.31 12.16
C ASP A 316 -3.02 16.67 13.50
N ARG A 317 -4.28 16.28 13.68
CA ARG A 317 -4.74 15.54 14.87
C ARG A 317 -4.02 14.18 14.98
N HIS A 318 -3.97 13.39 13.92
CA HIS A 318 -3.23 12.12 13.90
C HIS A 318 -1.74 12.33 14.16
N THR A 319 -1.15 13.33 13.53
CA THR A 319 0.24 13.71 13.74
C THR A 319 0.53 14.09 15.21
N ALA A 320 -0.38 14.79 15.87
CA ALA A 320 -0.24 15.16 17.28
C ALA A 320 -0.29 13.93 18.20
N VAL A 321 -1.15 12.96 17.89
CA VAL A 321 -1.22 11.68 18.61
C VAL A 321 0.06 10.88 18.41
N SER A 322 0.54 10.73 17.18
CA SER A 322 1.81 10.07 16.86
C SER A 322 2.98 10.62 17.70
N ARG A 323 3.12 11.94 17.78
CA ARG A 323 4.15 12.59 18.59
C ARG A 323 4.05 12.25 20.08
N LYS A 324 2.84 12.23 20.64
CA LYS A 324 2.63 11.88 22.04
C LYS A 324 2.95 10.42 22.34
N MET A 325 2.56 9.52 21.43
CA MET A 325 2.81 8.09 21.55
C MET A 325 4.25 7.72 21.16
N LYS A 326 4.94 8.58 20.41
CA LYS A 326 6.22 8.29 19.72
C LYS A 326 6.11 7.08 18.81
N MET A 327 4.96 6.94 18.15
CA MET A 327 4.61 5.84 17.27
C MET A 327 4.48 6.35 15.84
N PRO A 328 5.18 5.75 14.86
CA PRO A 328 5.11 6.20 13.48
C PRO A 328 3.72 5.98 12.89
N LEU A 329 3.38 6.85 11.95
CA LEU A 329 2.20 6.72 11.11
C LEU A 329 2.60 6.19 9.73
N ILE A 330 1.70 5.43 9.15
CA ILE A 330 1.62 5.23 7.70
C ILE A 330 0.20 5.62 7.27
N THR A 331 -0.04 5.77 5.98
CA THR A 331 -1.40 5.77 5.46
C THR A 331 -1.45 5.10 4.12
N THR A 332 -2.39 4.21 3.99
CA THR A 332 -2.62 3.42 2.79
C THR A 332 -3.96 3.74 2.15
N GLU A 333 -4.91 4.26 2.92
CA GLU A 333 -6.24 4.66 2.45
C GLU A 333 -6.52 6.13 2.79
N CYS A 334 -6.57 6.98 1.77
CA CYS A 334 -6.60 8.45 1.90
C CYS A 334 -6.87 9.12 0.55
N TRP A 335 -7.06 10.38 0.46
CA TRP A 335 -7.18 11.58 1.31
C TRP A 335 -8.50 12.28 1.05
N GLY A 336 -8.96 12.24 -0.21
CA GLY A 336 -10.10 13.00 -0.68
C GLY A 336 -11.40 12.24 -0.50
N ILE A 337 -11.75 11.46 -1.52
CA ILE A 337 -12.98 10.68 -1.62
C ILE A 337 -12.66 9.19 -1.73
N VAL A 338 -13.48 8.33 -1.16
CA VAL A 338 -13.29 6.88 -1.20
C VAL A 338 -14.08 6.22 -2.34
N ASP A 339 -15.33 6.62 -2.53
CA ASP A 339 -16.27 5.92 -3.41
C ASP A 339 -16.40 6.56 -4.80
N TYR A 340 -15.27 6.76 -5.47
CA TYR A 340 -15.21 7.35 -6.79
C TYR A 340 -14.90 6.28 -7.84
N LYS A 341 -15.75 6.14 -8.87
CA LYS A 341 -15.53 5.20 -9.97
C LYS A 341 -14.84 5.89 -11.13
N ASP A 342 -13.99 5.17 -11.83
CA ASP A 342 -13.35 5.72 -13.02
C ASP A 342 -14.22 5.52 -14.26
N TRP A 343 -14.90 6.55 -14.67
CA TRP A 343 -15.59 6.60 -15.95
C TRP A 343 -15.40 7.95 -16.66
N PRO A 344 -15.72 8.06 -17.97
CA PRO A 344 -15.37 9.25 -18.75
C PRO A 344 -15.93 10.59 -18.26
N LEU A 345 -16.98 10.59 -17.45
CA LEU A 345 -17.60 11.80 -16.92
C LEU A 345 -16.99 12.27 -15.61
N LEU A 346 -16.12 11.49 -14.99
CA LEU A 346 -15.49 11.86 -13.73
C LEU A 346 -14.39 12.91 -13.94
N LYS A 347 -14.36 13.86 -13.03
CA LYS A 347 -13.39 14.95 -13.01
C LYS A 347 -12.42 14.71 -11.86
N TRP A 348 -11.17 14.46 -12.21
CA TRP A 348 -10.14 14.06 -11.26
C TRP A 348 -9.35 15.22 -10.67
N ASP A 349 -9.40 16.43 -11.26
CA ASP A 349 -8.53 17.54 -10.85
C ASP A 349 -8.75 17.96 -9.41
N TRP A 350 -9.99 18.09 -8.97
CA TRP A 350 -10.31 18.45 -7.58
C TRP A 350 -9.90 17.35 -6.59
N VAL A 351 -9.98 16.07 -7.00
CA VAL A 351 -9.50 14.93 -6.19
C VAL A 351 -7.98 14.97 -6.08
N LYS A 352 -7.28 15.24 -7.20
CA LYS A 352 -5.82 15.39 -7.22
C LYS A 352 -5.37 16.56 -6.34
N ASP A 353 -6.08 17.69 -6.33
CA ASP A 353 -5.79 18.83 -5.46
C ASP A 353 -5.80 18.43 -3.98
N LEU A 354 -6.85 17.73 -3.53
CA LEU A 354 -6.96 17.25 -2.15
C LEU A 354 -5.90 16.19 -1.81
N CYS A 355 -5.69 15.24 -2.71
CA CYS A 355 -4.70 14.19 -2.50
C CYS A 355 -3.27 14.74 -2.44
N ALA A 356 -2.95 15.73 -3.30
CA ALA A 356 -1.66 16.40 -3.26
C ALA A 356 -1.46 17.16 -1.93
N LEU A 357 -2.48 17.90 -1.49
CA LEU A 357 -2.45 18.60 -0.21
C LEU A 357 -2.23 17.62 0.97
N GLY A 358 -2.99 16.52 0.99
CA GLY A 358 -2.89 15.52 2.05
C GLY A 358 -1.51 14.88 2.12
N ALA A 359 -1.00 14.38 0.99
CA ALA A 359 0.31 13.75 0.93
C ALA A 359 1.45 14.72 1.31
N GLN A 360 1.41 15.97 0.82
CA GLN A 360 2.37 17.01 1.17
C GLN A 360 2.32 17.36 2.65
N ARG A 361 1.09 17.51 3.21
CA ARG A 361 0.94 17.79 4.65
C ARG A 361 1.48 16.67 5.50
N ALA A 362 1.12 15.43 5.24
CA ALA A 362 1.64 14.26 5.95
C ALA A 362 3.18 14.22 5.89
N ALA A 363 3.76 14.31 4.69
CA ALA A 363 5.22 14.31 4.48
C ALA A 363 5.92 15.41 5.28
N SER A 364 5.36 16.62 5.32
CA SER A 364 5.96 17.79 5.99
C SER A 364 6.08 17.65 7.52
N THR A 365 5.38 16.68 8.13
CA THR A 365 5.32 16.54 9.60
C THR A 365 6.45 15.68 10.17
N GLY A 366 7.05 14.84 9.34
CA GLY A 366 8.09 13.87 9.74
C GLY A 366 7.59 12.65 10.51
N GLN A 367 6.27 12.52 10.72
CA GLN A 367 5.67 11.43 11.52
C GLN A 367 5.21 10.23 10.68
N TRP A 368 5.15 10.39 9.36
CA TRP A 368 4.62 9.40 8.43
C TRP A 368 5.74 8.69 7.68
N LEU A 369 5.87 7.37 7.90
CA LEU A 369 6.96 6.56 7.34
C LEU A 369 6.57 5.85 6.04
N ALA A 370 5.29 5.73 5.74
CA ALA A 370 4.79 5.36 4.42
C ALA A 370 3.53 6.19 4.11
N ILE A 371 3.47 6.73 2.91
CA ILE A 371 2.40 7.68 2.52
C ILE A 371 1.89 7.29 1.15
N ALA A 372 0.59 6.97 1.07
CA ALA A 372 -0.10 6.88 -0.21
C ALA A 372 -0.41 8.29 -0.74
N SER A 373 -0.24 8.47 -2.04
CA SER A 373 -0.65 9.74 -2.68
C SER A 373 -2.18 9.81 -2.83
N SER A 374 -2.84 8.66 -2.91
CA SER A 374 -4.29 8.49 -3.02
C SER A 374 -4.64 7.01 -2.94
N ASN A 375 -5.89 6.68 -2.66
CA ASN A 375 -6.45 5.33 -2.86
C ASN A 375 -6.69 4.97 -4.33
N PHE A 376 -6.52 5.93 -5.25
CA PHE A 376 -6.69 5.70 -6.70
C PHE A 376 -5.34 5.52 -7.42
N CYS A 377 -4.33 5.02 -6.74
CA CYS A 377 -2.96 4.84 -7.25
C CYS A 377 -2.74 3.45 -7.82
N GLY A 378 -3.53 3.05 -8.79
CA GLY A 378 -3.40 1.76 -9.44
C GLY A 378 -3.88 1.78 -10.89
N PRO A 379 -3.45 0.80 -11.70
CA PRO A 379 -3.77 0.76 -13.13
C PRO A 379 -5.26 0.67 -13.45
N GLN A 380 -6.11 0.22 -12.52
CA GLN A 380 -7.56 0.22 -12.71
C GLN A 380 -8.20 1.61 -12.70
N PHE A 381 -7.50 2.63 -12.17
CA PHE A 381 -7.99 4.01 -12.11
C PHE A 381 -7.34 4.86 -13.20
N VAL A 382 -7.62 4.56 -14.46
CA VAL A 382 -6.96 5.15 -15.63
C VAL A 382 -7.00 6.68 -15.62
N GLY A 383 -8.12 7.28 -15.19
CA GLY A 383 -8.29 8.73 -15.14
C GLY A 383 -7.27 9.44 -14.26
N MET A 384 -6.89 8.85 -13.14
CA MET A 384 -5.88 9.38 -12.24
C MET A 384 -4.48 8.81 -12.55
N TRP A 385 -4.39 7.51 -12.86
CA TRP A 385 -3.13 6.81 -13.09
C TRP A 385 -2.34 7.33 -14.29
N ARG A 386 -3.01 7.85 -15.33
CA ARG A 386 -2.35 8.42 -16.52
C ARG A 386 -1.53 9.68 -16.26
N ASP A 387 -1.78 10.41 -15.18
CA ASP A 387 -1.06 11.65 -14.85
C ASP A 387 0.29 11.36 -14.17
N LYS A 388 1.25 10.87 -14.96
CA LYS A 388 2.57 10.50 -14.46
C LYS A 388 3.28 11.63 -13.73
N ALA A 389 3.20 12.85 -14.26
CA ALA A 389 3.90 14.00 -13.69
C ALA A 389 3.39 14.32 -12.28
N TRP A 390 2.08 14.26 -12.08
CA TRP A 390 1.47 14.45 -10.76
C TRP A 390 1.95 13.40 -9.76
N HIS A 391 1.97 12.11 -10.14
CA HIS A 391 2.48 11.04 -9.29
C HIS A 391 3.97 11.23 -8.97
N GLN A 392 4.79 11.53 -9.98
CA GLN A 392 6.24 11.74 -9.80
C GLN A 392 6.55 12.90 -8.86
N GLN A 393 5.82 14.00 -8.97
CA GLN A 393 5.98 15.13 -8.06
C GLN A 393 5.67 14.76 -6.61
N LEU A 394 4.57 14.06 -6.36
CA LEU A 394 4.17 13.69 -5.00
C LEU A 394 5.08 12.61 -4.40
N THR A 395 5.41 11.58 -5.14
CA THR A 395 6.33 10.54 -4.67
C THR A 395 7.72 11.08 -4.39
N HIS A 396 8.18 12.05 -5.18
CA HIS A 396 9.41 12.77 -4.90
C HIS A 396 9.31 13.56 -3.58
N THR A 397 8.22 14.31 -3.36
CA THR A 397 7.97 15.04 -2.10
C THR A 397 7.96 14.10 -0.90
N ILE A 398 7.26 12.98 -1.00
CA ILE A 398 7.21 11.97 0.07
C ILE A 398 8.61 11.45 0.39
N LYS A 399 9.35 10.99 -0.62
CA LYS A 399 10.68 10.39 -0.42
C LYS A 399 11.77 11.39 -0.04
N SER A 400 11.56 12.67 -0.26
CA SER A 400 12.46 13.75 0.16
C SER A 400 12.15 14.29 1.55
N ALA A 401 11.08 13.82 2.19
CA ALA A 401 10.70 14.27 3.52
C ALA A 401 11.64 13.71 4.59
N GLU A 402 11.88 14.51 5.61
CA GLU A 402 12.65 14.07 6.79
C GLU A 402 11.78 13.24 7.72
N ILE A 403 12.36 12.19 8.29
CA ILE A 403 11.75 11.42 9.38
C ILE A 403 12.14 12.08 10.70
N ALA A 404 11.17 12.31 11.58
CA ALA A 404 11.38 12.88 12.90
C ALA A 404 12.36 12.03 13.72
N GLN A 405 13.23 12.70 14.49
CA GLN A 405 14.33 12.03 15.19
C GLN A 405 13.83 10.94 16.14
N GLU A 406 12.74 11.19 16.84
CA GLU A 406 12.12 10.26 17.80
C GLU A 406 11.62 8.97 17.17
N LEU A 407 11.41 8.95 15.85
CA LEU A 407 10.96 7.79 15.08
C LEU A 407 12.10 7.03 14.38
N ARG A 408 13.34 7.54 14.46
CA ARG A 408 14.52 6.89 13.85
C ARG A 408 15.00 5.66 14.63
N GLN A 409 14.12 5.08 15.39
CA GLN A 409 14.28 3.86 16.16
C GLN A 409 12.98 3.06 16.04
N GLY A 410 13.08 1.77 16.09
CA GLY A 410 11.89 0.93 15.99
C GLY A 410 11.82 0.14 14.68
N ARG A 411 10.99 -0.90 14.71
CA ARG A 411 10.98 -1.94 13.70
C ARG A 411 10.64 -1.43 12.31
N LEU A 412 9.70 -0.50 12.19
CA LEU A 412 9.34 0.04 10.88
C LEU A 412 10.49 0.87 10.28
N TYR A 413 11.15 1.72 11.08
CA TYR A 413 12.28 2.50 10.60
C TYR A 413 13.46 1.62 10.15
N GLU A 414 13.68 0.49 10.83
CA GLU A 414 14.73 -0.46 10.46
C GLU A 414 14.50 -1.12 9.10
N ARG A 415 13.24 -1.10 8.61
CA ARG A 415 12.82 -1.67 7.33
C ARG A 415 12.77 -0.66 6.17
N LEU A 416 12.90 0.62 6.43
CA LEU A 416 13.01 1.64 5.39
C LEU A 416 14.40 1.55 4.72
#